data_24936636c4106af18fcf03c2e1b91b6a
#
_entry.id   24936636c4106af18fcf03c2e1b91b6a
#
_cell.length_a   1.000
_cell.length_b   1.000
_cell.length_c   1.000
_cell.angle_alpha   90.00
_cell.angle_beta   90.00
_cell.angle_gamma   90.00
#
_symmetry.space_group_name_H-M   'P 1'
#
loop_
_entity.id
_entity.type
_entity.pdbx_description
1 polymer ?
#
loop_
_entity_poly.entity_id
_entity_poly.type
_entity_poly.pdbx_seq_one_letter_code
_entity_poly.pdbx_strand_id
1 'polypeptide(L)'
;MLFGRKNKLGDSYETPIFGTTESGSSIPKEELGKDSIAPNVAYRLIKDELMNEGNARLNLCTFCQTYMEDEATKLMAETLEKNAIDKSEYPQTTEMENRCVNMIANLWHAPEDMNYIGTSTVGSSEACMLGGMAMKFRWRNRAKKLGMDVTSKKPNLVVSSGYQVCWEKFCVYWDIEMRLVPMDEEHMSLNIDKVLDYVDDYTIGVVALQGITYTGKFDDIKALDALLEEYNKTAKISVPIHVDGASGGLFTPFIDPDMEWDFRLKNVVSISTSGHKYGLVYPGIGWVIWKDEEYLPKELIFEVSYLGGTM
;
A
#
# COMPACT_ATOMS: atom_id res chain seq x y z
N MET A 1 -14.24 4.68 -7.98
CA MET A 1 -15.01 5.40 -9.01
C MET A 1 -15.66 4.38 -9.92
N LEU A 2 -16.98 4.27 -9.92
CA LEU A 2 -17.71 3.40 -10.84
C LEU A 2 -18.03 4.21 -12.08
N PHE A 3 -17.29 4.03 -13.15
CA PHE A 3 -17.59 4.63 -14.44
C PHE A 3 -18.45 3.69 -15.27
N GLY A 4 -19.75 3.72 -15.05
CA GLY A 4 -20.74 3.16 -15.97
C GLY A 4 -21.26 4.23 -16.90
N ARG A 5 -20.54 4.62 -17.94
CA ARG A 5 -21.13 5.34 -19.07
C ARG A 5 -21.52 4.33 -20.12
N LYS A 6 -22.82 4.15 -20.35
CA LYS A 6 -23.32 3.52 -21.56
C LYS A 6 -22.94 4.39 -22.76
N ASN A 7 -21.85 4.03 -23.43
CA ASN A 7 -21.55 4.62 -24.73
C ASN A 7 -22.57 4.08 -25.73
N LYS A 8 -23.53 4.90 -26.12
CA LYS A 8 -24.42 4.70 -27.25
C LYS A 8 -23.66 4.97 -28.56
N LEU A 9 -22.58 4.27 -28.82
CA LEU A 9 -22.04 4.17 -30.16
C LEU A 9 -22.55 2.84 -30.71
N GLY A 10 -23.46 2.94 -31.67
CA GLY A 10 -24.04 1.78 -32.32
C GLY A 10 -22.97 0.89 -32.91
N ASP A 11 -23.02 -0.39 -32.57
CA ASP A 11 -22.16 -1.44 -33.15
C ASP A 11 -22.63 -1.69 -34.60
N SER A 12 -22.20 -0.84 -35.52
CA SER A 12 -22.27 -1.15 -36.95
C SER A 12 -20.86 -1.46 -37.45
N TYR A 13 -20.32 -2.59 -37.04
CA TYR A 13 -19.19 -3.15 -37.77
C TYR A 13 -19.79 -3.95 -38.94
N GLU A 14 -19.64 -3.41 -40.12
CA GLU A 14 -19.94 -4.16 -41.36
C GLU A 14 -18.99 -5.37 -41.40
N THR A 15 -19.55 -6.57 -41.57
CA THR A 15 -18.75 -7.79 -41.73
C THR A 15 -17.82 -7.62 -42.93
N PRO A 16 -16.52 -7.79 -42.82
CA PRO A 16 -15.61 -7.64 -43.93
C PRO A 16 -16.02 -8.57 -45.10
N ILE A 17 -16.07 -8.03 -46.30
CA ILE A 17 -16.47 -8.81 -47.50
C ILE A 17 -15.54 -10.02 -47.73
N PHE A 18 -14.31 -9.96 -47.22
CA PHE A 18 -13.29 -10.99 -47.37
C PHE A 18 -12.85 -11.58 -46.03
N GLY A 19 -13.64 -11.48 -44.98
CA GLY A 19 -13.33 -12.03 -43.66
C GLY A 19 -14.08 -13.34 -43.38
N THR A 20 -13.56 -14.10 -42.44
CA THR A 20 -14.34 -15.20 -41.82
C THR A 20 -15.32 -14.60 -40.80
N THR A 21 -16.34 -15.38 -40.39
CA THR A 21 -17.25 -14.98 -39.30
C THR A 21 -16.48 -14.63 -38.03
N GLU A 22 -15.32 -15.27 -37.77
CA GLU A 22 -14.45 -15.02 -36.67
C GLU A 22 -13.72 -13.66 -36.76
N SER A 23 -13.35 -13.19 -37.97
CA SER A 23 -12.69 -11.91 -38.17
C SER A 23 -13.64 -10.71 -38.02
N GLY A 24 -14.95 -10.96 -38.05
CA GLY A 24 -15.99 -9.95 -37.75
C GLY A 24 -16.46 -9.96 -36.29
N SER A 25 -15.88 -10.81 -35.43
CA SER A 25 -16.23 -10.87 -34.03
C SER A 25 -15.73 -9.62 -33.28
N SER A 26 -16.54 -9.08 -32.41
CA SER A 26 -16.17 -7.99 -31.49
C SER A 26 -16.09 -8.53 -30.05
N ILE A 27 -15.28 -7.87 -29.22
CA ILE A 27 -15.24 -8.19 -27.79
C ILE A 27 -16.56 -7.76 -27.16
N PRO A 28 -17.26 -8.64 -26.41
CA PRO A 28 -18.47 -8.27 -25.68
C PRO A 28 -18.20 -7.12 -24.70
N LYS A 29 -19.05 -6.10 -24.69
CA LYS A 29 -18.86 -4.90 -23.86
C LYS A 29 -19.77 -4.85 -22.63
N GLU A 30 -21.00 -5.37 -22.75
CA GLU A 30 -22.03 -5.24 -21.72
C GLU A 30 -22.56 -6.60 -21.23
N GLU A 31 -22.56 -7.60 -22.07
CA GLU A 31 -23.09 -8.93 -21.75
C GLU A 31 -22.07 -10.02 -22.00
N LEU A 32 -22.14 -11.09 -21.24
CA LEU A 32 -21.36 -12.30 -21.53
C LEU A 32 -21.81 -12.89 -22.88
N GLY A 33 -20.88 -13.13 -23.78
CA GLY A 33 -21.18 -13.73 -25.08
C GLY A 33 -21.89 -15.07 -24.92
N LYS A 34 -22.89 -15.33 -25.79
CA LYS A 34 -23.66 -16.59 -25.80
C LYS A 34 -22.87 -17.72 -26.46
N ASP A 35 -21.99 -17.36 -27.38
CA ASP A 35 -21.18 -18.30 -28.14
C ASP A 35 -19.70 -18.26 -27.66
N SER A 36 -19.02 -19.37 -27.80
CA SER A 36 -17.59 -19.45 -27.51
C SER A 36 -16.77 -18.85 -28.65
N ILE A 37 -15.68 -18.19 -28.32
CA ILE A 37 -14.69 -17.68 -29.27
C ILE A 37 -13.42 -18.54 -29.16
N ALA A 38 -12.80 -18.84 -30.29
CA ALA A 38 -11.53 -19.57 -30.28
C ALA A 38 -10.46 -18.76 -29.51
N PRO A 39 -9.65 -19.38 -28.61
CA PRO A 39 -8.73 -18.65 -27.73
C PRO A 39 -7.72 -17.75 -28.47
N ASN A 40 -7.24 -18.16 -29.63
CA ASN A 40 -6.33 -17.36 -30.46
C ASN A 40 -7.00 -16.12 -31.05
N VAL A 41 -8.29 -16.19 -31.38
CA VAL A 41 -9.09 -15.06 -31.86
C VAL A 41 -9.34 -14.09 -30.71
N ALA A 42 -9.80 -14.58 -29.55
CA ALA A 42 -9.98 -13.77 -28.35
C ALA A 42 -8.69 -13.06 -27.94
N TYR A 43 -7.56 -13.77 -27.93
CA TYR A 43 -6.24 -13.18 -27.65
C TYR A 43 -5.93 -12.04 -28.62
N ARG A 44 -6.17 -12.24 -29.93
CA ARG A 44 -5.87 -11.23 -30.94
C ARG A 44 -6.71 -9.99 -30.78
N LEU A 45 -8.02 -10.15 -30.57
CA LEU A 45 -8.95 -9.05 -30.37
C LEU A 45 -8.53 -8.18 -29.16
N ILE A 46 -8.22 -8.80 -28.02
CA ILE A 46 -7.78 -8.08 -26.83
C ILE A 46 -6.43 -7.38 -27.09
N LYS A 47 -5.49 -8.07 -27.71
CA LYS A 47 -4.17 -7.51 -28.03
C LYS A 47 -4.26 -6.29 -28.94
N ASP A 48 -5.16 -6.33 -29.94
CA ASP A 48 -5.35 -5.23 -30.87
C ASP A 48 -5.99 -4.00 -30.16
N GLU A 49 -6.88 -4.18 -29.18
CA GLU A 49 -7.37 -3.08 -28.33
C GLU A 49 -6.24 -2.47 -27.48
N LEU A 50 -5.37 -3.29 -26.89
CA LEU A 50 -4.24 -2.85 -26.10
C LEU A 50 -3.19 -2.05 -26.90
N MET A 51 -3.18 -2.15 -28.22
CA MET A 51 -2.30 -1.33 -29.08
C MET A 51 -2.62 0.18 -29.01
N ASN A 52 -3.78 0.57 -28.52
CA ASN A 52 -4.17 1.96 -28.32
C ASN A 52 -3.65 2.54 -26.99
N GLU A 53 -3.03 1.74 -26.14
CA GLU A 53 -2.45 2.18 -24.87
C GLU A 53 -1.09 2.85 -25.06
N GLY A 54 -0.70 3.68 -24.11
CA GLY A 54 0.62 4.28 -24.07
C GLY A 54 1.73 3.25 -23.91
N ASN A 55 2.90 3.54 -24.48
CA ASN A 55 4.06 2.69 -24.27
C ASN A 55 4.63 2.94 -22.86
N ALA A 56 4.55 1.93 -21.99
CA ALA A 56 5.02 2.00 -20.61
C ALA A 56 6.50 2.43 -20.51
N ARG A 57 7.35 2.01 -21.45
CA ARG A 57 8.78 2.38 -21.48
C ARG A 57 9.04 3.87 -21.74
N LEU A 58 8.06 4.59 -22.28
CA LEU A 58 8.12 6.02 -22.54
C LEU A 58 7.39 6.84 -21.48
N ASN A 59 6.72 6.20 -20.53
CA ASN A 59 5.94 6.89 -19.52
C ASN A 59 6.80 7.18 -18.29
N LEU A 60 7.29 8.41 -18.19
CA LEU A 60 8.13 8.87 -17.09
C LEU A 60 7.32 9.36 -15.87
N CYS A 61 5.98 9.38 -15.97
CA CYS A 61 5.11 9.99 -14.95
C CYS A 61 4.34 8.99 -14.08
N THR A 62 4.48 7.69 -14.29
CA THR A 62 3.67 6.67 -13.58
C THR A 62 4.27 6.22 -12.26
N PHE A 63 5.49 6.60 -11.93
CA PHE A 63 6.24 6.10 -10.77
C PHE A 63 6.42 4.57 -10.72
N CYS A 64 6.06 3.88 -11.79
CA CYS A 64 6.27 2.44 -11.95
C CYS A 64 7.52 2.21 -12.77
N GLN A 65 8.26 1.18 -12.41
CA GLN A 65 9.39 0.77 -13.24
C GLN A 65 8.89 0.23 -14.60
N THR A 66 9.68 0.39 -15.63
CA THR A 66 9.30 0.11 -17.02
C THR A 66 10.15 -0.96 -17.69
N TYR A 67 11.15 -1.46 -16.99
CA TYR A 67 12.02 -2.54 -17.43
C TYR A 67 11.94 -3.74 -16.47
N MET A 68 11.98 -4.94 -17.02
CA MET A 68 12.06 -6.17 -16.27
C MET A 68 12.93 -7.16 -17.06
N GLU A 69 13.76 -7.89 -16.35
CA GLU A 69 14.55 -8.96 -16.89
C GLU A 69 13.67 -10.10 -17.42
N ASP A 70 14.13 -10.74 -18.48
CA ASP A 70 13.39 -11.84 -19.13
C ASP A 70 13.17 -13.02 -18.16
N GLU A 71 14.12 -13.26 -17.25
CA GLU A 71 14.04 -14.31 -16.23
C GLU A 71 12.92 -14.05 -15.23
N ALA A 72 12.72 -12.79 -14.81
CA ALA A 72 11.62 -12.42 -13.92
C ALA A 72 10.27 -12.61 -14.61
N THR A 73 10.15 -12.18 -15.87
CA THR A 73 8.95 -12.39 -16.69
C THR A 73 8.63 -13.86 -16.86
N LYS A 74 9.66 -14.69 -17.11
CA LYS A 74 9.52 -16.14 -17.25
C LYS A 74 9.05 -16.79 -15.95
N LEU A 75 9.65 -16.44 -14.80
CA LEU A 75 9.24 -16.96 -13.50
C LEU A 75 7.78 -16.60 -13.18
N MET A 76 7.36 -15.37 -13.47
CA MET A 76 5.96 -14.98 -13.31
C MET A 76 5.02 -15.85 -14.14
N ALA A 77 5.36 -16.09 -15.41
CA ALA A 77 4.54 -16.92 -16.30
C ALA A 77 4.49 -18.40 -15.81
N GLU A 78 5.58 -18.93 -15.28
CA GLU A 78 5.68 -20.30 -14.77
C GLU A 78 4.95 -20.49 -13.42
N THR A 79 4.59 -19.41 -12.73
CA THR A 79 3.98 -19.46 -11.39
C THR A 79 2.55 -18.92 -11.31
N LEU A 80 1.94 -18.54 -12.45
CA LEU A 80 0.59 -17.96 -12.53
C LEU A 80 -0.51 -18.84 -11.92
N GLU A 81 -0.34 -20.15 -11.90
CA GLU A 81 -1.31 -21.10 -11.35
C GLU A 81 -1.19 -21.31 -9.83
N LYS A 82 -0.16 -20.75 -9.18
CA LYS A 82 0.05 -20.93 -7.74
C LYS A 82 -0.86 -20.02 -6.91
N ASN A 83 -1.53 -20.62 -5.93
CA ASN A 83 -2.37 -19.89 -4.98
C ASN A 83 -1.58 -19.57 -3.71
N ALA A 84 -1.09 -18.34 -3.60
CA ALA A 84 -0.24 -17.91 -2.48
C ALA A 84 -0.88 -17.99 -1.09
N ILE A 85 -2.23 -18.04 -1.00
CA ILE A 85 -2.92 -18.20 0.29
C ILE A 85 -2.83 -19.63 0.82
N ASP A 86 -2.62 -20.62 -0.05
CA ASP A 86 -2.47 -22.02 0.34
C ASP A 86 -1.02 -22.32 0.70
N LYS A 87 -0.68 -22.01 1.94
CA LYS A 87 0.69 -22.14 2.45
C LYS A 87 1.14 -23.60 2.57
N SER A 88 0.22 -24.54 2.74
CA SER A 88 0.56 -25.96 2.84
C SER A 88 0.88 -26.58 1.49
N GLU A 89 0.19 -26.19 0.42
CA GLU A 89 0.46 -26.63 -0.94
C GLU A 89 1.67 -25.93 -1.56
N TYR A 90 1.85 -24.62 -1.22
CA TYR A 90 2.92 -23.78 -1.78
C TYR A 90 3.88 -23.22 -0.71
N PRO A 91 4.55 -24.08 0.09
CA PRO A 91 5.38 -23.63 1.21
C PRO A 91 6.59 -22.80 0.77
N GLN A 92 7.13 -23.03 -0.44
CA GLN A 92 8.26 -22.25 -0.95
C GLN A 92 7.85 -20.81 -1.34
N THR A 93 6.62 -20.61 -1.79
CA THR A 93 6.08 -19.26 -2.04
C THR A 93 5.99 -18.47 -0.75
N THR A 94 5.49 -19.10 0.32
CA THR A 94 5.43 -18.50 1.67
C THR A 94 6.84 -18.18 2.19
N GLU A 95 7.78 -19.11 2.03
CA GLU A 95 9.17 -18.88 2.45
C GLU A 95 9.83 -17.73 1.69
N MET A 96 9.56 -17.57 0.40
CA MET A 96 10.04 -16.43 -0.38
C MET A 96 9.44 -15.11 0.11
N GLU A 97 8.15 -15.07 0.46
CA GLU A 97 7.53 -13.90 1.06
C GLU A 97 8.20 -13.53 2.38
N ASN A 98 8.41 -14.51 3.28
CA ASN A 98 9.09 -14.30 4.55
C ASN A 98 10.51 -13.75 4.37
N ARG A 99 11.25 -14.26 3.39
CA ARG A 99 12.60 -13.74 3.06
C ARG A 99 12.53 -12.29 2.59
N CYS A 100 11.57 -11.92 1.77
CA CYS A 100 11.39 -10.53 1.36
C CYS A 100 11.06 -9.62 2.56
N VAL A 101 10.17 -10.06 3.45
CA VAL A 101 9.87 -9.34 4.70
C VAL A 101 11.14 -9.14 5.53
N ASN A 102 11.93 -10.21 5.72
CA ASN A 102 13.18 -10.13 6.47
C ASN A 102 14.19 -9.18 5.83
N MET A 103 14.37 -9.24 4.50
CA MET A 103 15.28 -8.35 3.78
C MET A 103 14.88 -6.89 3.92
N ILE A 104 13.58 -6.59 3.81
CA ILE A 104 13.06 -5.23 3.93
C ILE A 104 13.13 -4.74 5.38
N ALA A 105 12.80 -5.58 6.36
CA ALA A 105 12.91 -5.26 7.77
C ALA A 105 14.37 -4.90 8.15
N ASN A 106 15.32 -5.71 7.69
CA ASN A 106 16.74 -5.43 7.91
C ASN A 106 17.19 -4.15 7.20
N LEU A 107 16.72 -3.89 5.98
CA LEU A 107 17.00 -2.66 5.24
C LEU A 107 16.49 -1.41 5.99
N TRP A 108 15.41 -1.55 6.77
CA TRP A 108 14.84 -0.50 7.60
C TRP A 108 15.27 -0.56 9.06
N HIS A 109 16.36 -1.25 9.35
CA HIS A 109 16.99 -1.34 10.66
C HIS A 109 16.02 -1.82 11.77
N ALA A 110 15.19 -2.84 11.45
CA ALA A 110 14.37 -3.48 12.48
C ALA A 110 15.28 -4.03 13.59
N PRO A 111 14.99 -3.74 14.88
CA PRO A 111 15.84 -4.19 15.98
C PRO A 111 15.90 -5.72 16.08
N GLU A 112 17.09 -6.27 16.28
CA GLU A 112 17.31 -7.73 16.38
C GLU A 112 16.64 -8.35 17.62
N ASP A 113 16.41 -7.55 18.66
CA ASP A 113 15.77 -7.95 19.92
C ASP A 113 14.24 -7.83 19.89
N MET A 114 13.67 -7.42 18.77
CA MET A 114 12.21 -7.31 18.57
C MET A 114 11.72 -8.33 17.56
N ASN A 115 10.47 -8.76 17.76
CA ASN A 115 9.78 -9.69 16.87
C ASN A 115 9.02 -8.91 15.80
N TYR A 116 9.74 -8.37 14.81
CA TYR A 116 9.08 -7.71 13.70
C TYR A 116 8.20 -8.69 12.90
N ILE A 117 7.11 -8.18 12.35
CA ILE A 117 6.18 -8.94 11.54
C ILE A 117 5.81 -8.13 10.29
N GLY A 118 5.62 -8.79 9.17
CA GLY A 118 5.28 -8.12 7.93
C GLY A 118 4.52 -9.01 6.97
N THR A 119 4.00 -8.41 5.93
CA THR A 119 3.33 -9.11 4.84
C THR A 119 3.45 -8.36 3.53
N SER A 120 3.38 -9.10 2.41
CA SER A 120 3.13 -8.53 1.10
C SER A 120 1.68 -8.05 0.97
N THR A 121 1.43 -7.15 0.05
CA THR A 121 0.11 -6.59 -0.25
C THR A 121 -0.01 -6.36 -1.76
N VAL A 122 -1.20 -6.12 -2.26
CA VAL A 122 -1.42 -5.84 -3.69
C VAL A 122 -0.94 -4.44 -4.13
N GLY A 123 -0.30 -3.71 -3.22
CA GLY A 123 0.28 -2.38 -3.45
C GLY A 123 0.32 -1.57 -2.16
N SER A 124 0.98 -0.40 -2.19
CA SER A 124 1.14 0.43 -0.99
C SER A 124 -0.18 0.93 -0.40
N SER A 125 -1.24 1.08 -1.21
CA SER A 125 -2.54 1.51 -0.67
C SER A 125 -3.09 0.51 0.35
N GLU A 126 -2.99 -0.80 0.08
CA GLU A 126 -3.36 -1.82 1.06
C GLU A 126 -2.37 -1.84 2.24
N ALA A 127 -1.08 -1.73 1.96
CA ALA A 127 -0.05 -1.67 3.00
C ALA A 127 -0.30 -0.51 3.98
N CYS A 128 -0.63 0.70 3.48
CA CYS A 128 -1.02 1.85 4.30
C CYS A 128 -2.29 1.56 5.11
N MET A 129 -3.30 0.94 4.49
CA MET A 129 -4.55 0.58 5.18
C MET A 129 -4.31 -0.39 6.33
N LEU A 130 -3.47 -1.40 6.12
CA LEU A 130 -3.13 -2.37 7.19
C LEU A 130 -2.36 -1.68 8.33
N GLY A 131 -1.40 -0.81 8.02
CA GLY A 131 -0.69 0.00 9.01
C GLY A 131 -1.65 0.88 9.82
N GLY A 132 -2.55 1.59 9.11
CA GLY A 132 -3.58 2.43 9.73
C GLY A 132 -4.56 1.64 10.61
N MET A 133 -5.01 0.47 10.13
CA MET A 133 -5.88 -0.43 10.90
C MET A 133 -5.21 -0.89 12.20
N ALA A 134 -3.96 -1.30 12.14
CA ALA A 134 -3.21 -1.72 13.32
C ALA A 134 -3.13 -0.58 14.35
N MET A 135 -2.83 0.65 13.92
CA MET A 135 -2.85 1.82 14.79
C MET A 135 -4.23 2.07 15.41
N LYS A 136 -5.31 2.01 14.61
CA LYS A 136 -6.69 2.19 15.09
C LYS A 136 -7.06 1.18 16.15
N PHE A 137 -6.82 -0.11 15.88
CA PHE A 137 -7.20 -1.18 16.80
C PHE A 137 -6.38 -1.13 18.10
N ARG A 138 -5.08 -0.81 17.98
CA ARG A 138 -4.20 -0.61 19.14
C ARG A 138 -4.68 0.55 19.99
N TRP A 139 -4.99 1.72 19.40
CA TRP A 139 -5.58 2.85 20.10
C TRP A 139 -6.91 2.44 20.78
N ARG A 140 -7.82 1.82 20.03
CA ARG A 140 -9.13 1.40 20.54
C ARG A 140 -9.02 0.48 21.77
N ASN A 141 -8.09 -0.48 21.72
CA ASN A 141 -7.89 -1.41 22.82
C ASN A 141 -7.34 -0.72 24.06
N ARG A 142 -6.46 0.25 23.91
CA ARG A 142 -5.95 1.08 25.01
C ARG A 142 -7.02 2.03 25.55
N ALA A 143 -7.75 2.72 24.69
CA ALA A 143 -8.83 3.63 25.05
C ALA A 143 -9.92 2.90 25.86
N LYS A 144 -10.33 1.70 25.45
CA LYS A 144 -11.27 0.85 26.21
C LYS A 144 -10.74 0.52 27.62
N LYS A 145 -9.46 0.15 27.75
CA LYS A 145 -8.85 -0.12 29.07
C LYS A 145 -8.85 1.10 29.99
N LEU A 146 -8.80 2.30 29.42
CA LEU A 146 -8.85 3.58 30.13
C LEU A 146 -10.28 4.09 30.38
N GLY A 147 -11.31 3.34 29.93
CA GLY A 147 -12.71 3.74 30.07
C GLY A 147 -13.11 4.93 29.17
N MET A 148 -12.35 5.19 28.11
CA MET A 148 -12.66 6.26 27.15
C MET A 148 -13.85 5.86 26.27
N ASP A 149 -14.61 6.86 25.81
CA ASP A 149 -15.68 6.65 24.84
C ASP A 149 -15.10 6.37 23.44
N VAL A 150 -15.23 5.14 22.98
CA VAL A 150 -14.77 4.68 21.66
C VAL A 150 -15.92 4.47 20.67
N THR A 151 -17.15 4.85 21.03
CA THR A 151 -18.37 4.62 20.24
C THR A 151 -18.99 5.90 19.70
N SER A 152 -19.15 6.94 20.51
CA SER A 152 -19.77 8.19 20.12
C SER A 152 -18.76 9.23 19.59
N LYS A 153 -17.50 9.12 19.99
CA LYS A 153 -16.42 9.99 19.51
C LYS A 153 -15.48 9.25 18.55
N LYS A 154 -15.32 9.82 17.36
CA LYS A 154 -14.43 9.26 16.33
C LYS A 154 -12.97 9.44 16.71
N PRO A 155 -12.11 8.43 16.46
CA PRO A 155 -10.68 8.62 16.49
C PRO A 155 -10.22 9.49 15.30
N ASN A 156 -9.02 10.04 15.40
CA ASN A 156 -8.44 10.85 14.35
C ASN A 156 -7.05 10.34 13.94
N LEU A 157 -6.67 10.67 12.69
CA LEU A 157 -5.36 10.43 12.11
C LEU A 157 -4.76 11.77 11.68
N VAL A 158 -3.51 12.02 12.04
CA VAL A 158 -2.79 13.24 11.66
C VAL A 158 -1.84 12.94 10.50
N VAL A 159 -1.86 13.79 9.47
CA VAL A 159 -0.98 13.68 8.30
C VAL A 159 -0.80 15.05 7.66
N SER A 160 0.28 15.28 6.90
CA SER A 160 0.43 16.51 6.12
C SER A 160 -0.56 16.59 4.97
N SER A 161 -0.88 17.80 4.50
CA SER A 161 -1.75 18.00 3.34
C SER A 161 -1.15 17.46 2.02
N GLY A 162 0.12 17.04 2.03
CA GLY A 162 0.81 16.36 0.91
C GLY A 162 0.53 14.86 0.78
N TYR A 163 -0.44 14.35 1.53
CA TYR A 163 -0.79 12.92 1.58
C TYR A 163 -1.24 12.36 0.22
N GLN A 164 -1.14 11.03 0.09
CA GLN A 164 -1.70 10.27 -1.02
C GLN A 164 -3.12 9.79 -0.68
N VAL A 165 -4.01 9.75 -1.69
CA VAL A 165 -5.45 9.45 -1.54
C VAL A 165 -5.78 8.14 -0.79
N CYS A 166 -4.84 7.22 -0.64
CA CYS A 166 -5.05 6.01 0.16
C CYS A 166 -5.38 6.32 1.63
N TRP A 167 -4.83 7.40 2.19
CA TRP A 167 -5.10 7.83 3.57
C TRP A 167 -6.49 8.44 3.72
N GLU A 168 -6.95 9.19 2.72
CA GLU A 168 -8.34 9.66 2.69
C GLU A 168 -9.32 8.48 2.61
N LYS A 169 -9.07 7.52 1.72
CA LYS A 169 -9.86 6.29 1.64
C LYS A 169 -9.86 5.52 2.95
N PHE A 170 -8.70 5.37 3.59
CA PHE A 170 -8.59 4.73 4.89
C PHE A 170 -9.49 5.42 5.92
N CYS A 171 -9.41 6.74 6.04
CA CYS A 171 -10.20 7.51 7.01
C CYS A 171 -11.71 7.37 6.75
N VAL A 172 -12.13 7.44 5.47
CA VAL A 172 -13.54 7.25 5.09
C VAL A 172 -14.03 5.83 5.38
N TYR A 173 -13.27 4.80 4.98
CA TYR A 173 -13.69 3.41 5.14
C TYR A 173 -13.76 2.96 6.58
N TRP A 174 -12.92 3.53 7.45
CA TRP A 174 -12.78 3.12 8.83
C TRP A 174 -13.37 4.12 9.82
N ASP A 175 -14.12 5.11 9.33
CA ASP A 175 -14.79 6.14 10.15
C ASP A 175 -13.84 6.87 11.11
N ILE A 176 -12.77 7.42 10.55
CA ILE A 176 -11.70 8.15 11.23
C ILE A 176 -11.73 9.62 10.78
N GLU A 177 -11.60 10.55 11.69
CA GLU A 177 -11.41 11.96 11.37
C GLU A 177 -10.00 12.17 10.82
N MET A 178 -9.88 12.68 9.59
CA MET A 178 -8.59 13.03 9.02
C MET A 178 -8.22 14.45 9.40
N ARG A 179 -7.10 14.64 10.08
CA ARG A 179 -6.58 15.95 10.49
C ARG A 179 -5.35 16.28 9.65
N LEU A 180 -5.48 17.34 8.86
CA LEU A 180 -4.46 17.77 7.92
C LEU A 180 -3.61 18.87 8.50
N VAL A 181 -2.32 18.62 8.66
CA VAL A 181 -1.33 19.68 8.92
C VAL A 181 -1.06 20.38 7.59
N PRO A 182 -1.36 21.68 7.46
CA PRO A 182 -1.23 22.38 6.20
C PRO A 182 0.22 22.51 5.77
N MET A 183 0.46 22.30 4.47
CA MET A 183 1.70 22.65 3.79
C MET A 183 1.54 24.03 3.12
N ASP A 184 2.63 24.76 2.99
CA ASP A 184 2.71 26.06 2.34
C ASP A 184 4.04 26.18 1.55
N GLU A 185 4.32 27.34 0.96
CA GLU A 185 5.53 27.57 0.16
C GLU A 185 6.83 27.45 1.00
N GLU A 186 6.76 27.72 2.31
CA GLU A 186 7.90 27.61 3.22
C GLU A 186 8.04 26.18 3.77
N HIS A 187 6.91 25.46 3.90
CA HIS A 187 6.84 24.10 4.43
C HIS A 187 6.24 23.15 3.40
N MET A 188 7.09 22.68 2.46
CA MET A 188 6.70 21.73 1.42
C MET A 188 6.69 20.26 1.89
N SER A 189 6.74 20.03 3.20
CA SER A 189 6.62 18.77 3.93
C SER A 189 5.86 19.00 5.22
N LEU A 190 5.74 17.98 6.07
CA LEU A 190 5.04 18.08 7.36
C LEU A 190 5.66 19.19 8.22
N ASN A 191 4.87 20.21 8.55
CA ASN A 191 5.30 21.26 9.48
C ASN A 191 5.27 20.72 10.91
N ILE A 192 6.46 20.33 11.41
CA ILE A 192 6.63 19.68 12.72
C ILE A 192 6.12 20.55 13.87
N ASP A 193 6.34 21.87 13.82
CA ASP A 193 5.93 22.80 14.87
C ASP A 193 4.41 22.86 15.07
N LYS A 194 3.64 22.50 14.03
CA LYS A 194 2.17 22.50 14.07
C LYS A 194 1.55 21.14 14.40
N VAL A 195 2.31 20.05 14.42
CA VAL A 195 1.74 18.71 14.59
C VAL A 195 0.91 18.59 15.86
N LEU A 196 1.38 19.10 16.98
CA LEU A 196 0.69 18.98 18.27
C LEU A 196 -0.64 19.75 18.34
N ASP A 197 -0.87 20.73 17.47
CA ASP A 197 -2.16 21.42 17.36
C ASP A 197 -3.28 20.48 16.86
N TYR A 198 -2.89 19.36 16.22
CA TYR A 198 -3.79 18.37 15.62
C TYR A 198 -3.87 17.07 16.41
N VAL A 199 -3.02 16.90 17.44
CA VAL A 199 -2.93 15.68 18.25
C VAL A 199 -3.76 15.80 19.53
N ASP A 200 -4.52 14.76 19.86
CA ASP A 200 -5.24 14.64 21.15
C ASP A 200 -5.31 13.17 21.62
N ASP A 201 -6.04 12.91 22.72
CA ASP A 201 -6.24 11.55 23.26
C ASP A 201 -6.95 10.58 22.29
N TYR A 202 -7.56 11.09 21.22
CA TYR A 202 -8.25 10.31 20.17
C TYR A 202 -7.40 10.11 18.93
N THR A 203 -6.16 10.59 18.92
CA THR A 203 -5.22 10.39 17.80
C THR A 203 -4.69 8.96 17.79
N ILE A 204 -4.95 8.23 16.70
CA ILE A 204 -4.48 6.85 16.53
C ILE A 204 -3.00 6.79 16.15
N GLY A 205 -2.49 7.84 15.53
CA GLY A 205 -1.11 7.98 15.09
C GLY A 205 -0.91 9.18 14.17
N VAL A 206 0.34 9.46 13.87
CA VAL A 206 0.77 10.42 12.84
C VAL A 206 1.36 9.64 11.67
N VAL A 207 0.94 10.00 10.46
CA VAL A 207 1.55 9.47 9.23
C VAL A 207 2.63 10.42 8.77
N ALA A 208 3.84 9.92 8.64
CA ALA A 208 4.97 10.62 8.06
C ALA A 208 5.25 10.10 6.64
N LEU A 209 5.53 10.99 5.71
CA LEU A 209 5.69 10.68 4.29
C LEU A 209 7.18 10.65 3.92
N GLN A 210 7.70 9.46 3.67
CA GLN A 210 9.05 9.28 3.14
C GLN A 210 8.99 9.33 1.60
N GLY A 211 8.81 10.55 1.08
CA GLY A 211 8.64 10.83 -0.34
C GLY A 211 7.25 11.33 -0.71
N ILE A 212 7.03 12.63 -0.60
CA ILE A 212 5.80 13.31 -0.97
C ILE A 212 5.69 13.37 -2.50
N THR A 213 4.63 12.83 -3.07
CA THR A 213 4.42 12.74 -4.52
C THR A 213 4.47 14.10 -5.22
N TYR A 214 3.94 15.14 -4.59
CA TYR A 214 3.76 16.46 -5.23
C TYR A 214 5.00 17.35 -5.15
N THR A 215 5.80 17.22 -4.08
CA THR A 215 6.95 18.09 -3.82
C THR A 215 8.29 17.40 -3.96
N GLY A 216 8.31 16.06 -3.90
CA GLY A 216 9.54 15.26 -3.85
C GLY A 216 10.31 15.40 -2.53
N LYS A 217 9.74 16.09 -1.53
CA LYS A 217 10.35 16.24 -0.21
C LYS A 217 10.07 15.04 0.67
N PHE A 218 10.87 14.88 1.71
CA PHE A 218 10.66 13.96 2.81
C PHE A 218 10.19 14.74 4.03
N ASP A 219 9.32 14.15 4.84
CA ASP A 219 9.03 14.69 6.17
C ASP A 219 10.26 14.50 7.08
N ASP A 220 10.49 15.43 8.00
CA ASP A 220 11.53 15.27 9.02
C ASP A 220 11.05 14.31 10.11
N ILE A 221 11.17 13.01 9.83
CA ILE A 221 10.65 11.95 10.70
C ILE A 221 11.43 11.89 12.02
N LYS A 222 12.70 12.24 12.00
CA LYS A 222 13.54 12.31 13.21
C LYS A 222 13.05 13.42 14.14
N ALA A 223 12.78 14.61 13.63
CA ALA A 223 12.20 15.69 14.42
C ALA A 223 10.80 15.35 14.93
N LEU A 224 9.96 14.70 14.10
CA LEU A 224 8.64 14.21 14.51
C LEU A 224 8.74 13.18 15.64
N ASP A 225 9.68 12.24 15.56
CA ASP A 225 9.91 11.24 16.61
C ASP A 225 10.28 11.90 17.95
N ALA A 226 11.21 12.86 17.92
CA ALA A 226 11.62 13.59 19.12
C ALA A 226 10.44 14.40 19.74
N LEU A 227 9.63 15.05 18.90
CA LEU A 227 8.44 15.78 19.33
C LEU A 227 7.42 14.84 20.01
N LEU A 228 7.11 13.71 19.38
CA LEU A 228 6.17 12.74 19.92
C LEU A 228 6.74 11.99 21.13
N GLU A 229 8.04 11.78 21.21
CA GLU A 229 8.64 11.20 22.41
C GLU A 229 8.41 12.09 23.64
N GLU A 230 8.54 13.40 23.49
CA GLU A 230 8.24 14.35 24.58
C GLU A 230 6.76 14.38 24.93
N TYR A 231 5.87 14.48 23.91
CA TYR A 231 4.44 14.44 24.11
C TYR A 231 3.97 13.15 24.80
N ASN A 232 4.50 12.00 24.40
CA ASN A 232 4.11 10.68 24.90
C ASN A 232 4.48 10.46 26.39
N LYS A 233 5.37 11.28 26.98
CA LYS A 233 5.67 11.19 28.42
C LYS A 233 4.49 11.51 29.31
N THR A 234 3.56 12.35 28.82
CA THR A 234 2.39 12.82 29.57
C THR A 234 1.06 12.40 28.94
N ALA A 235 1.08 11.87 27.73
CA ALA A 235 -0.11 11.44 27.01
C ALA A 235 -0.77 10.23 27.69
N LYS A 236 -2.12 10.20 27.73
CA LYS A 236 -2.89 9.03 28.22
C LYS A 236 -2.69 7.80 27.32
N ILE A 237 -2.59 8.02 26.04
CA ILE A 237 -2.30 7.00 25.02
C ILE A 237 -1.15 7.51 24.16
N SER A 238 -0.08 6.75 24.07
CA SER A 238 1.07 7.10 23.23
C SER A 238 0.66 7.13 21.76
N VAL A 239 1.02 8.20 21.07
CA VAL A 239 0.78 8.43 19.65
C VAL A 239 1.99 7.89 18.86
N PRO A 240 1.80 6.87 18.02
CA PRO A 240 2.87 6.28 17.20
C PRO A 240 3.02 7.02 15.87
N ILE A 241 4.10 6.70 15.16
CA ILE A 241 4.34 7.09 13.77
C ILE A 241 4.18 5.86 12.87
N HIS A 242 3.39 6.01 11.81
CA HIS A 242 3.47 5.15 10.64
C HIS A 242 4.20 5.89 9.52
N VAL A 243 5.19 5.26 8.91
CA VAL A 243 5.90 5.85 7.78
C VAL A 243 5.32 5.31 6.48
N ASP A 244 4.72 6.20 5.70
CA ASP A 244 4.37 5.92 4.31
C ASP A 244 5.62 6.11 3.44
N GLY A 245 6.34 5.04 3.24
CA GLY A 245 7.53 4.95 2.41
C GLY A 245 7.24 4.44 1.00
N ALA A 246 6.03 4.69 0.47
CA ALA A 246 5.62 4.19 -0.84
C ALA A 246 6.65 4.45 -1.95
N SER A 247 7.33 5.59 -1.91
CA SER A 247 8.44 5.92 -2.81
C SER A 247 9.79 5.74 -2.10
N GLY A 248 10.00 6.44 -0.99
CA GLY A 248 11.30 6.53 -0.33
C GLY A 248 11.74 5.27 0.41
N GLY A 249 10.82 4.40 0.80
CA GLY A 249 11.15 3.20 1.60
C GLY A 249 12.18 2.27 0.96
N LEU A 250 12.16 2.13 -0.37
CA LEU A 250 13.13 1.33 -1.13
C LEU A 250 14.13 2.19 -1.93
N PHE A 251 14.21 3.47 -1.65
CA PHE A 251 15.10 4.41 -2.30
C PHE A 251 16.09 5.04 -1.31
N THR A 252 15.58 5.59 -0.20
CA THR A 252 16.37 6.31 0.80
C THR A 252 17.51 5.48 1.38
N PRO A 253 17.35 4.18 1.72
CA PRO A 253 18.44 3.39 2.28
C PRO A 253 19.68 3.30 1.38
N PHE A 254 19.54 3.53 0.08
CA PHE A 254 20.63 3.42 -0.89
C PHE A 254 21.26 4.77 -1.22
N ILE A 255 20.51 5.88 -1.13
CA ILE A 255 21.04 7.21 -1.48
C ILE A 255 21.50 8.00 -0.27
N ASP A 256 20.90 7.73 0.89
CA ASP A 256 21.25 8.37 2.17
C ASP A 256 21.04 7.36 3.32
N PRO A 257 21.96 6.39 3.47
CA PRO A 257 21.85 5.33 4.48
C PRO A 257 21.93 5.85 5.91
N ASP A 258 22.50 7.03 6.12
CA ASP A 258 22.65 7.64 7.45
C ASP A 258 21.39 8.41 7.89
N MET A 259 20.45 8.69 6.96
CA MET A 259 19.18 9.34 7.29
C MET A 259 18.35 8.47 8.23
N GLU A 260 18.06 9.00 9.41
CA GLU A 260 17.19 8.32 10.38
C GLU A 260 15.73 8.65 10.14
N TRP A 261 14.99 7.71 9.55
CA TRP A 261 13.57 7.83 9.24
C TRP A 261 12.78 6.55 9.53
N ASP A 262 13.47 5.47 9.86
CA ASP A 262 12.99 4.09 9.94
C ASP A 262 12.90 3.57 11.39
N PHE A 263 12.98 2.26 11.59
CA PHE A 263 12.85 1.61 12.90
C PHE A 263 13.96 1.96 13.90
N ARG A 264 15.00 2.69 13.52
CA ARG A 264 15.95 3.31 14.46
C ARG A 264 15.25 4.33 15.36
N LEU A 265 14.16 4.94 14.90
CA LEU A 265 13.38 5.89 15.66
C LEU A 265 12.38 5.18 16.57
N LYS A 266 12.21 5.69 17.79
CA LYS A 266 11.48 5.01 18.86
C LYS A 266 9.98 4.87 18.55
N ASN A 267 9.34 5.95 18.10
CA ASN A 267 7.90 6.01 17.88
C ASN A 267 7.48 5.54 16.48
N VAL A 268 8.43 5.22 15.58
CA VAL A 268 8.14 4.57 14.30
C VAL A 268 7.81 3.11 14.58
N VAL A 269 6.54 2.75 14.44
CA VAL A 269 6.02 1.41 14.78
C VAL A 269 5.67 0.57 13.57
N SER A 270 5.47 1.19 12.42
CA SER A 270 5.19 0.50 11.16
C SER A 270 5.62 1.34 9.96
N ILE A 271 6.00 0.65 8.89
CA ILE A 271 6.44 1.26 7.63
C ILE A 271 5.78 0.51 6.49
N SER A 272 5.26 1.24 5.49
CA SER A 272 4.73 0.68 4.26
C SER A 272 5.50 1.16 3.03
N THR A 273 5.52 0.36 1.96
CA THR A 273 6.17 0.73 0.70
C THR A 273 5.50 0.11 -0.52
N SER A 274 5.74 0.70 -1.70
CA SER A 274 5.40 0.12 -3.00
C SER A 274 6.59 -0.63 -3.58
N GLY A 275 6.46 -1.93 -3.83
CA GLY A 275 7.50 -2.69 -4.52
C GLY A 275 7.70 -2.22 -5.96
N HIS A 276 6.61 -1.86 -6.64
CA HIS A 276 6.61 -1.49 -8.05
C HIS A 276 7.08 -0.05 -8.35
N LYS A 277 7.43 0.74 -7.34
CA LYS A 277 8.09 2.03 -7.52
C LYS A 277 9.60 1.83 -7.54
N TYR A 278 10.28 2.18 -6.48
CA TYR A 278 11.74 2.03 -6.40
C TYR A 278 12.23 0.64 -5.99
N GLY A 279 11.31 -0.30 -5.69
CA GLY A 279 11.65 -1.72 -5.56
C GLY A 279 11.85 -2.42 -6.90
N LEU A 280 11.59 -1.74 -8.04
CA LEU A 280 11.88 -2.18 -9.41
C LEU A 280 11.23 -3.52 -9.78
N VAL A 281 10.02 -3.77 -9.31
CA VAL A 281 9.22 -4.95 -9.66
C VAL A 281 7.94 -4.55 -10.40
N TYR A 282 7.23 -5.51 -11.00
CA TYR A 282 5.98 -5.24 -11.68
C TYR A 282 4.91 -4.65 -10.74
N PRO A 283 3.96 -3.83 -11.26
CA PRO A 283 2.81 -3.36 -10.50
C PRO A 283 2.03 -4.49 -9.84
N GLY A 284 1.47 -4.21 -8.66
CA GLY A 284 0.65 -5.16 -7.93
C GLY A 284 1.30 -5.73 -6.67
N ILE A 285 2.39 -5.12 -6.19
CA ILE A 285 3.00 -5.52 -4.92
C ILE A 285 3.36 -4.30 -4.06
N GLY A 286 3.08 -4.39 -2.77
CA GLY A 286 3.53 -3.52 -1.70
C GLY A 286 3.90 -4.34 -0.47
N TRP A 287 4.41 -3.68 0.54
CA TRP A 287 4.84 -4.30 1.79
C TRP A 287 4.45 -3.42 2.95
N VAL A 288 4.09 -4.05 4.07
CA VAL A 288 3.98 -3.40 5.37
C VAL A 288 4.73 -4.22 6.40
N ILE A 289 5.50 -3.54 7.24
CA ILE A 289 6.23 -4.16 8.34
C ILE A 289 5.92 -3.39 9.62
N TRP A 290 5.63 -4.13 10.67
CA TRP A 290 5.51 -3.62 12.03
C TRP A 290 6.80 -3.94 12.79
N LYS A 291 7.27 -2.99 13.54
CA LYS A 291 8.52 -3.06 14.32
C LYS A 291 8.56 -4.23 15.30
N ASP A 292 7.41 -4.57 15.85
CA ASP A 292 7.23 -5.67 16.79
C ASP A 292 5.80 -6.21 16.66
N GLU A 293 5.57 -7.49 17.00
CA GLU A 293 4.26 -8.12 17.00
C GLU A 293 3.23 -7.41 17.90
N GLU A 294 3.68 -6.69 18.94
CA GLU A 294 2.80 -5.89 19.79
C GLU A 294 2.08 -4.77 19.05
N TYR A 295 2.61 -4.32 17.91
CA TYR A 295 2.03 -3.26 17.09
C TYR A 295 0.99 -3.77 16.10
N LEU A 296 0.87 -5.08 15.91
CA LEU A 296 -0.18 -5.72 15.14
C LEU A 296 -1.16 -6.46 16.08
N PRO A 297 -2.33 -5.86 16.42
CA PRO A 297 -3.33 -6.51 17.28
C PRO A 297 -3.76 -7.87 16.76
N LYS A 298 -3.80 -8.88 17.63
CA LYS A 298 -4.12 -10.28 17.28
C LYS A 298 -5.47 -10.45 16.58
N GLU A 299 -6.42 -9.58 16.86
CA GLU A 299 -7.74 -9.56 16.20
C GLU A 299 -7.71 -9.20 14.71
N LEU A 300 -6.56 -8.77 14.20
CA LEU A 300 -6.32 -8.52 12.77
C LEU A 300 -5.59 -9.68 12.06
N ILE A 301 -5.27 -10.73 12.81
CA ILE A 301 -4.64 -11.95 12.28
C ILE A 301 -5.72 -13.00 12.14
N PHE A 302 -5.98 -13.46 10.91
CA PHE A 302 -6.99 -14.45 10.61
C PHE A 302 -6.34 -15.78 10.24
N GLU A 303 -6.82 -16.86 10.87
CA GLU A 303 -6.39 -18.22 10.58
C GLU A 303 -7.34 -18.86 9.58
N VAL A 304 -6.80 -19.46 8.52
CA VAL A 304 -7.59 -20.15 7.50
C VAL A 304 -7.50 -21.65 7.73
N SER A 305 -8.34 -22.18 8.62
CA SER A 305 -8.26 -23.57 9.11
C SER A 305 -8.40 -24.64 8.02
N TYR A 306 -9.11 -24.35 6.94
CA TYR A 306 -9.32 -25.29 5.82
C TYR A 306 -8.14 -25.34 4.81
N LEU A 307 -7.14 -24.48 4.96
CA LEU A 307 -5.92 -24.43 4.15
C LEU A 307 -4.67 -24.82 4.96
N GLY A 308 -4.81 -25.66 5.98
CA GLY A 308 -3.66 -26.22 6.72
C GLY A 308 -3.34 -25.58 8.07
N GLY A 309 -4.15 -24.63 8.55
CA GLY A 309 -3.97 -24.04 9.88
C GLY A 309 -2.90 -22.95 9.96
N THR A 310 -2.58 -22.55 11.18
CA THR A 310 -1.52 -21.58 11.51
C THR A 310 -0.14 -22.11 11.18
N MET A 311 0.63 -21.35 10.45
CA MET A 311 2.09 -21.43 10.51
C MET A 311 2.63 -20.15 11.12
#